data_6a9d48fa064ba60f10d719719aab4d1f
#
_entry.id   6a9d48fa064ba60f10d719719aab4d1f
#
_cell.length_a   1.000
_cell.length_b   1.000
_cell.length_c   1.000
_cell.angle_alpha   90.00
_cell.angle_beta   90.00
_cell.angle_gamma   90.00
#
_symmetry.space_group_name_H-M   'P 1'
#
loop_
_entity.id
_entity.type
_entity.pdbx_description
1 polymer ?
#
loop_
_entity_poly.entity_id
_entity_poly.type
_entity_poly.pdbx_seq_one_letter_code
_entity_poly.pdbx_strand_id
1 'polypeptide(L)'
;MQLIYHGHSSIQITAGGKSLVIDPFLSGNELAVTQPEDIKTDAILLTHAHMDHILDAEPIAKANNGIPVIANVELATYMSWKGLNTVGMNIGGTYDLGFATAKMIHAFHTSGIVDEENQTIIYGGQPGGYIVQAEGRTILHAGDTGLFSDMKMFGERYSIDVAFIPIGGHYTMGPEDALLAAEWYNAKLVIPVHYNSFPVIKQDAEAFVSQLEAKGLKGKVLAPGESIDI
;
A
#
# COMPACT_ATOMS: atom_id res chain seq x y z
N MET A 1 -5.20 -2.63 -17.38
CA MET A 1 -4.89 -2.88 -15.95
C MET A 1 -6.01 -2.30 -15.10
N GLN A 2 -6.51 -3.05 -14.11
CA GLN A 2 -7.54 -2.57 -13.19
C GLN A 2 -6.94 -2.39 -11.79
N LEU A 3 -7.32 -1.30 -11.12
CA LEU A 3 -6.98 -1.01 -9.74
C LEU A 3 -8.27 -0.94 -8.92
N ILE A 4 -8.33 -1.65 -7.79
CA ILE A 4 -9.47 -1.63 -6.86
C ILE A 4 -8.97 -1.10 -5.52
N TYR A 5 -9.67 -0.12 -4.96
CA TYR A 5 -9.44 0.37 -3.61
C TYR A 5 -10.35 -0.35 -2.62
N HIS A 6 -9.78 -1.06 -1.66
CA HIS A 6 -10.55 -1.79 -0.65
C HIS A 6 -10.77 -0.99 0.64
N GLY A 7 -10.22 0.21 0.71
CA GLY A 7 -10.24 1.05 1.90
C GLY A 7 -8.91 1.09 2.63
N HIS A 8 -8.71 2.08 3.49
CA HIS A 8 -7.47 2.34 4.23
C HIS A 8 -6.25 2.46 3.30
N SER A 9 -5.34 1.50 3.31
CA SER A 9 -4.20 1.40 2.37
C SER A 9 -4.30 0.17 1.46
N SER A 10 -5.42 -0.56 1.49
CA SER A 10 -5.57 -1.83 0.78
C SER A 10 -5.94 -1.61 -0.69
N ILE A 11 -5.03 -2.01 -1.59
CA ILE A 11 -5.17 -1.87 -3.04
C ILE A 11 -5.00 -3.22 -3.71
N GLN A 12 -5.89 -3.54 -4.65
CA GLN A 12 -5.71 -4.69 -5.55
C GLN A 12 -5.36 -4.21 -6.96
N ILE A 13 -4.34 -4.82 -7.56
CA ILE A 13 -3.88 -4.54 -8.93
C ILE A 13 -4.08 -5.79 -9.76
N THR A 14 -4.86 -5.69 -10.83
CA THR A 14 -5.09 -6.77 -11.80
C THR A 14 -4.43 -6.45 -13.13
N ALA A 15 -3.58 -7.36 -13.61
CA ALA A 15 -2.85 -7.25 -14.87
C ALA A 15 -2.67 -8.65 -15.49
N GLY A 16 -2.86 -8.79 -16.80
CA GLY A 16 -2.66 -10.06 -17.51
C GLY A 16 -3.53 -11.23 -17.00
N GLY A 17 -4.71 -10.94 -16.45
CA GLY A 17 -5.60 -11.94 -15.86
C GLY A 17 -5.18 -12.47 -14.50
N LYS A 18 -4.14 -11.88 -13.89
CA LYS A 18 -3.64 -12.15 -12.54
C LYS A 18 -3.72 -10.91 -11.67
N SER A 19 -3.65 -11.09 -10.35
CA SER A 19 -3.74 -9.95 -9.45
C SER A 19 -2.80 -10.07 -8.25
N LEU A 20 -2.49 -8.93 -7.66
CA LEU A 20 -1.84 -8.82 -6.36
C LEU A 20 -2.62 -7.84 -5.47
N VAL A 21 -2.54 -8.06 -4.15
CA VAL A 21 -3.11 -7.14 -3.15
C VAL A 21 -1.97 -6.56 -2.31
N ILE A 22 -2.04 -5.26 -2.02
CA ILE A 22 -1.11 -4.55 -1.13
C ILE A 22 -1.84 -4.24 0.15
N ASP A 23 -1.21 -4.52 1.31
CA ASP A 23 -1.65 -4.16 2.65
C ASP A 23 -3.12 -4.50 2.95
N PRO A 24 -3.51 -5.78 2.94
CA PRO A 24 -4.90 -6.16 3.16
C PRO A 24 -5.34 -5.91 4.61
N PHE A 25 -6.22 -4.93 4.78
CA PHE A 25 -6.88 -4.57 6.02
C PHE A 25 -8.36 -4.36 5.77
N LEU A 26 -9.16 -5.39 5.94
CA LEU A 26 -10.58 -5.48 5.61
C LEU A 26 -11.42 -5.73 6.86
N SER A 27 -11.14 -6.84 7.57
CA SER A 27 -11.92 -7.27 8.74
C SER A 27 -11.86 -6.29 9.91
N GLY A 28 -10.77 -5.51 10.03
CA GLY A 28 -10.61 -4.45 11.03
C GLY A 28 -11.03 -3.06 10.55
N ASN A 29 -11.49 -2.91 9.30
CA ASN A 29 -11.83 -1.65 8.69
C ASN A 29 -13.35 -1.53 8.48
N GLU A 30 -14.02 -0.70 9.29
CA GLU A 30 -15.48 -0.49 9.19
C GLU A 30 -15.94 0.07 7.84
N LEU A 31 -15.03 0.66 7.06
CA LEU A 31 -15.33 1.18 5.71
C LEU A 31 -15.19 0.12 4.62
N ALA A 32 -14.59 -1.04 4.89
CA ALA A 32 -14.41 -2.09 3.89
C ALA A 32 -15.76 -2.69 3.49
N VAL A 33 -15.93 -2.88 2.19
CA VAL A 33 -17.16 -3.48 1.61
C VAL A 33 -16.92 -4.90 1.11
N THR A 34 -15.69 -5.39 1.18
CA THR A 34 -15.27 -6.73 0.74
C THR A 34 -14.76 -7.50 1.95
N GLN A 35 -15.07 -8.79 2.03
CA GLN A 35 -14.53 -9.65 3.10
C GLN A 35 -13.21 -10.30 2.63
N PRO A 36 -12.29 -10.65 3.56
CA PRO A 36 -11.02 -11.28 3.20
C PRO A 36 -11.19 -12.55 2.35
N GLU A 37 -12.22 -13.36 2.62
CA GLU A 37 -12.50 -14.61 1.93
C GLU A 37 -12.90 -14.42 0.46
N ASP A 38 -13.43 -13.24 0.13
CA ASP A 38 -13.88 -12.89 -1.22
C ASP A 38 -12.74 -12.39 -2.11
N ILE A 39 -11.60 -12.00 -1.53
CA ILE A 39 -10.43 -11.56 -2.27
C ILE A 39 -9.82 -12.74 -3.04
N LYS A 40 -9.82 -12.64 -4.35
CA LYS A 40 -9.11 -13.55 -5.25
C LYS A 40 -7.86 -12.86 -5.77
N THR A 41 -6.71 -13.44 -5.47
CA THR A 41 -5.42 -12.84 -5.79
C THR A 41 -4.33 -13.91 -5.96
N ASP A 42 -3.27 -13.59 -6.68
CA ASP A 42 -2.12 -14.47 -6.94
C ASP A 42 -0.92 -14.14 -6.04
N ALA A 43 -0.93 -12.97 -5.37
CA ALA A 43 0.13 -12.56 -4.45
C ALA A 43 -0.34 -11.50 -3.47
N ILE A 44 0.38 -11.36 -2.36
CA ILE A 44 0.20 -10.27 -1.38
C ILE A 44 1.53 -9.55 -1.21
N LEU A 45 1.51 -8.21 -1.23
CA LEU A 45 2.63 -7.36 -0.87
C LEU A 45 2.33 -6.67 0.46
N LEU A 46 3.29 -6.67 1.39
CA LEU A 46 3.16 -5.98 2.67
C LEU A 46 4.22 -4.88 2.76
N THR A 47 3.79 -3.66 3.03
CA THR A 47 4.67 -2.50 3.14
C THR A 47 5.42 -2.48 4.47
N HIS A 48 4.74 -2.82 5.56
CA HIS A 48 5.29 -2.84 6.91
C HIS A 48 4.41 -3.68 7.86
N ALA A 49 4.79 -3.77 9.13
CA ALA A 49 4.26 -4.77 10.05
C ALA A 49 3.13 -4.28 10.98
N HIS A 50 2.58 -3.08 10.79
CA HIS A 50 1.43 -2.66 11.59
C HIS A 50 0.18 -3.47 11.24
N MET A 51 -0.67 -3.69 12.24
CA MET A 51 -1.84 -4.57 12.11
C MET A 51 -2.84 -4.11 11.07
N ASP A 52 -2.99 -2.81 10.87
CA ASP A 52 -3.83 -2.19 9.85
C ASP A 52 -3.27 -2.30 8.40
N HIS A 53 -2.20 -3.09 8.22
CA HIS A 53 -1.64 -3.45 6.92
C HIS A 53 -1.51 -4.96 6.72
N ILE A 54 -1.36 -5.73 7.81
CA ILE A 54 -1.07 -7.18 7.71
C ILE A 54 -2.22 -8.08 8.18
N LEU A 55 -3.28 -7.52 8.79
CA LEU A 55 -4.31 -8.29 9.51
C LEU A 55 -4.90 -9.43 8.67
N ASP A 56 -5.25 -9.14 7.43
CA ASP A 56 -5.94 -10.09 6.57
C ASP A 56 -5.01 -10.82 5.57
N ALA A 57 -3.69 -10.61 5.66
CA ALA A 57 -2.74 -11.32 4.80
C ALA A 57 -2.80 -12.85 4.99
N GLU A 58 -2.91 -13.31 6.23
CA GLU A 58 -2.98 -14.74 6.54
C GLU A 58 -4.25 -15.41 6.02
N PRO A 59 -5.48 -14.93 6.34
CA PRO A 59 -6.71 -15.54 5.82
C PRO A 59 -6.79 -15.48 4.28
N ILE A 60 -6.39 -14.38 3.65
CA ILE A 60 -6.38 -14.26 2.18
C ILE A 60 -5.38 -15.23 1.56
N ALA A 61 -4.16 -15.33 2.07
CA ALA A 61 -3.17 -16.26 1.52
C ALA A 61 -3.66 -17.72 1.60
N LYS A 62 -4.26 -18.12 2.72
CA LYS A 62 -4.83 -19.46 2.91
C LYS A 62 -6.02 -19.73 1.99
N ALA A 63 -6.92 -18.77 1.81
CA ALA A 63 -8.09 -18.89 0.93
C ALA A 63 -7.72 -18.96 -0.57
N ASN A 64 -6.50 -18.51 -0.92
CA ASN A 64 -5.97 -18.53 -2.29
C ASN A 64 -4.85 -19.57 -2.48
N ASN A 65 -4.97 -20.75 -1.85
CA ASN A 65 -4.05 -21.90 -2.02
C ASN A 65 -2.58 -21.63 -1.64
N GLY A 66 -2.33 -20.78 -0.65
CA GLY A 66 -0.98 -20.51 -0.16
C GLY A 66 -0.13 -19.69 -1.13
N ILE A 67 -0.74 -18.68 -1.74
CA ILE A 67 -0.04 -17.71 -2.60
C ILE A 67 1.14 -17.05 -1.87
N PRO A 68 2.14 -16.52 -2.58
CA PRO A 68 3.27 -15.84 -1.95
C PRO A 68 2.85 -14.54 -1.27
N VAL A 69 3.39 -14.35 -0.05
CA VAL A 69 3.36 -13.09 0.71
C VAL A 69 4.75 -12.48 0.68
N ILE A 70 4.88 -11.34 0.01
CA ILE A 70 6.12 -10.63 -0.22
C ILE A 70 6.23 -9.47 0.77
N ALA A 71 7.32 -9.38 1.49
CA ALA A 71 7.56 -8.32 2.49
C ALA A 71 9.07 -8.08 2.67
N ASN A 72 9.44 -7.14 3.56
CA ASN A 72 10.82 -7.10 4.04
C ASN A 72 11.17 -8.42 4.76
N VAL A 73 12.47 -8.71 4.90
CA VAL A 73 12.96 -10.02 5.41
C VAL A 73 12.38 -10.35 6.79
N GLU A 74 12.33 -9.40 7.70
CA GLU A 74 11.86 -9.60 9.08
C GLU A 74 10.37 -9.93 9.11
N LEU A 75 9.55 -9.17 8.39
CA LEU A 75 8.12 -9.40 8.31
C LEU A 75 7.80 -10.70 7.55
N ALA A 76 8.50 -11.00 6.45
CA ALA A 76 8.38 -12.27 5.74
C ALA A 76 8.70 -13.45 6.64
N THR A 77 9.75 -13.33 7.46
CA THR A 77 10.12 -14.35 8.45
C THR A 77 9.02 -14.53 9.50
N TYR A 78 8.48 -13.43 10.04
CA TYR A 78 7.36 -13.50 10.99
C TYR A 78 6.12 -14.18 10.37
N MET A 79 5.78 -13.84 9.13
CA MET A 79 4.67 -14.47 8.42
C MET A 79 4.93 -15.95 8.11
N SER A 80 6.19 -16.35 7.89
CA SER A 80 6.56 -17.77 7.70
C SER A 80 6.31 -18.60 8.95
N TRP A 81 6.48 -18.04 10.14
CA TRP A 81 6.15 -18.73 11.42
C TRP A 81 4.65 -19.02 11.57
N LYS A 82 3.80 -18.28 10.85
CA LYS A 82 2.36 -18.54 10.71
C LYS A 82 2.03 -19.59 9.64
N GLY A 83 3.05 -20.19 9.04
CA GLY A 83 2.90 -21.22 8.01
C GLY A 83 2.58 -20.70 6.62
N LEU A 84 2.82 -19.41 6.35
CA LEU A 84 2.59 -18.84 5.03
C LEU A 84 3.79 -19.07 4.10
N ASN A 85 3.51 -19.11 2.79
CA ASN A 85 4.52 -19.09 1.74
C ASN A 85 5.03 -17.64 1.59
N THR A 86 6.27 -17.38 1.98
CA THR A 86 6.77 -16.01 2.06
C THR A 86 8.00 -15.78 1.19
N VAL A 87 8.13 -14.55 0.71
CA VAL A 87 9.31 -14.07 -0.01
C VAL A 87 9.84 -12.82 0.71
N GLY A 88 11.01 -12.96 1.30
CA GLY A 88 11.72 -11.85 1.94
C GLY A 88 12.51 -11.05 0.92
N MET A 89 12.38 -9.72 0.96
CA MET A 89 13.18 -8.79 0.18
C MET A 89 13.62 -7.60 1.03
N ASN A 90 14.42 -6.71 0.49
CA ASN A 90 14.82 -5.48 1.18
C ASN A 90 14.57 -4.26 0.30
N ILE A 91 14.57 -3.09 0.94
CA ILE A 91 14.47 -1.80 0.26
C ILE A 91 15.53 -1.72 -0.86
N GLY A 92 15.09 -1.32 -2.05
CA GLY A 92 15.91 -1.28 -3.26
C GLY A 92 15.85 -2.58 -4.08
N GLY A 93 15.42 -3.70 -3.49
CA GLY A 93 15.20 -4.97 -4.19
C GLY A 93 13.99 -4.93 -5.12
N THR A 94 13.97 -5.83 -6.09
CA THR A 94 12.84 -6.03 -7.01
C THR A 94 12.53 -7.54 -7.06
N TYR A 95 11.26 -7.88 -6.92
CA TYR A 95 10.77 -9.23 -7.08
C TYR A 95 9.93 -9.35 -8.35
N ASP A 96 10.17 -10.41 -9.13
CA ASP A 96 9.42 -10.70 -10.34
C ASP A 96 8.35 -11.75 -10.05
N LEU A 97 7.08 -11.33 -10.16
CA LEU A 97 5.88 -12.16 -10.01
C LEU A 97 5.51 -12.91 -11.32
N GLY A 98 6.25 -12.67 -12.40
CA GLY A 98 5.96 -13.19 -13.74
C GLY A 98 4.94 -12.34 -14.52
N PHE A 99 3.90 -11.82 -13.89
CA PHE A 99 2.91 -10.93 -14.49
C PHE A 99 3.12 -9.46 -14.11
N ALA A 100 3.88 -9.21 -13.07
CA ALA A 100 4.26 -7.88 -12.58
C ALA A 100 5.63 -7.93 -11.91
N THR A 101 6.32 -6.82 -11.84
CA THR A 101 7.48 -6.65 -10.96
C THR A 101 7.12 -5.72 -9.81
N ALA A 102 7.60 -6.02 -8.61
CA ALA A 102 7.41 -5.22 -7.41
C ALA A 102 8.78 -4.81 -6.85
N LYS A 103 9.08 -3.52 -6.89
CA LYS A 103 10.28 -2.94 -6.28
C LYS A 103 9.92 -2.34 -4.94
N MET A 104 10.58 -2.78 -3.87
CA MET A 104 10.43 -2.16 -2.56
C MET A 104 11.24 -0.86 -2.50
N ILE A 105 10.58 0.22 -2.11
CA ILE A 105 11.18 1.54 -1.91
C ILE A 105 11.12 1.92 -0.42
N HIS A 106 11.93 2.89 -0.02
CA HIS A 106 11.95 3.38 1.36
C HIS A 106 10.66 4.12 1.73
N ALA A 107 10.24 3.99 2.98
CA ALA A 107 9.22 4.80 3.63
C ALA A 107 9.74 5.28 5.00
N PHE A 108 9.33 6.47 5.42
CA PHE A 108 9.76 7.06 6.69
C PHE A 108 8.68 6.85 7.75
N HIS A 109 8.71 5.68 8.38
CA HIS A 109 7.70 5.23 9.34
C HIS A 109 8.30 4.24 10.34
N THR A 110 7.48 3.66 11.20
CA THR A 110 7.84 2.54 12.07
C THR A 110 7.27 1.23 11.55
N SER A 111 7.74 0.11 12.07
CA SER A 111 7.27 -1.21 11.64
C SER A 111 7.45 -2.18 12.80
N GLY A 112 6.42 -2.30 13.63
CA GLY A 112 6.43 -3.17 14.80
C GLY A 112 5.09 -3.88 14.99
N ILE A 113 5.15 -5.13 15.44
CA ILE A 113 3.98 -5.91 15.81
C ILE A 113 3.84 -5.83 17.32
N VAL A 114 2.73 -5.29 17.81
CA VAL A 114 2.43 -5.19 19.22
C VAL A 114 1.82 -6.51 19.69
N ASP A 115 2.49 -7.18 20.60
CA ASP A 115 2.00 -8.36 21.30
C ASP A 115 1.52 -7.92 22.69
N GLU A 116 0.23 -7.63 22.80
CA GLU A 116 -0.40 -7.15 24.05
C GLU A 116 -0.36 -8.19 25.16
N GLU A 117 -0.46 -9.47 24.83
CA GLU A 117 -0.47 -10.55 25.81
C GLU A 117 0.87 -10.65 26.53
N ASN A 118 1.96 -10.59 25.78
CA ASN A 118 3.32 -10.68 26.33
C ASN A 118 3.95 -9.31 26.61
N GLN A 119 3.25 -8.21 26.35
CA GLN A 119 3.71 -6.83 26.50
C GLN A 119 5.06 -6.60 25.79
N THR A 120 5.18 -7.10 24.55
CA THR A 120 6.38 -6.98 23.74
C THR A 120 6.09 -6.35 22.40
N ILE A 121 7.11 -5.74 21.79
CA ILE A 121 7.04 -5.26 20.42
C ILE A 121 8.04 -6.07 19.61
N ILE A 122 7.51 -6.79 18.60
CA ILE A 122 8.33 -7.56 17.68
C ILE A 122 8.75 -6.63 16.56
N TYR A 123 10.05 -6.54 16.30
CA TYR A 123 10.57 -5.73 15.19
C TYR A 123 10.16 -6.34 13.84
N GLY A 124 9.45 -5.55 13.04
CA GLY A 124 8.92 -5.97 11.73
C GLY A 124 9.75 -5.52 10.53
N GLY A 125 11.02 -5.18 10.72
CA GLY A 125 11.90 -4.66 9.67
C GLY A 125 11.65 -3.19 9.37
N GLN A 126 12.34 -2.66 8.36
CA GLN A 126 12.14 -1.29 7.92
C GLN A 126 10.85 -1.17 7.09
N PRO A 127 10.03 -0.12 7.31
CA PRO A 127 8.86 0.13 6.50
C PRO A 127 9.26 0.50 5.07
N GLY A 128 8.41 0.17 4.11
CA GLY A 128 8.61 0.50 2.72
C GLY A 128 7.31 0.84 2.00
N GLY A 129 7.45 1.21 0.75
CA GLY A 129 6.39 1.26 -0.23
C GLY A 129 6.75 0.39 -1.42
N TYR A 130 5.94 0.39 -2.45
CA TYR A 130 6.17 -0.39 -3.66
C TYR A 130 6.02 0.44 -4.94
N ILE A 131 6.92 0.19 -5.89
CA ILE A 131 6.71 0.52 -7.30
C ILE A 131 6.40 -0.79 -8.00
N VAL A 132 5.14 -0.92 -8.46
CA VAL A 132 4.66 -2.09 -9.21
C VAL A 132 4.60 -1.75 -10.69
N GLN A 133 5.21 -2.59 -11.52
CA GLN A 133 5.18 -2.41 -12.97
C GLN A 133 4.57 -3.64 -13.66
N ALA A 134 3.54 -3.43 -14.46
CA ALA A 134 2.88 -4.46 -15.26
C ALA A 134 2.20 -3.81 -16.48
N GLU A 135 2.08 -4.51 -17.59
CA GLU A 135 1.42 -4.04 -18.82
C GLU A 135 1.89 -2.65 -19.30
N GLY A 136 3.16 -2.31 -19.08
CA GLY A 136 3.73 -1.00 -19.44
C GLY A 136 3.27 0.16 -18.55
N ARG A 137 2.59 -0.11 -17.43
CA ARG A 137 2.16 0.86 -16.43
C ARG A 137 3.02 0.77 -15.17
N THR A 138 3.12 1.89 -14.47
CA THR A 138 3.84 2.01 -13.20
C THR A 138 2.90 2.54 -12.12
N ILE A 139 2.69 1.76 -11.08
CA ILE A 139 1.89 2.09 -9.90
C ILE A 139 2.82 2.29 -8.72
N LEU A 140 2.70 3.42 -8.04
CA LEU A 140 3.39 3.67 -6.78
C LEU A 140 2.40 3.54 -5.64
N HIS A 141 2.73 2.71 -4.66
CA HIS A 141 2.08 2.68 -3.36
C HIS A 141 3.10 3.17 -2.33
N ALA A 142 2.86 4.34 -1.76
CA ALA A 142 3.85 4.98 -0.88
C ALA A 142 4.05 4.22 0.44
N GLY A 143 3.10 3.37 0.82
CA GLY A 143 3.02 2.80 2.17
C GLY A 143 2.71 3.90 3.18
N ASP A 144 2.90 3.60 4.45
CA ASP A 144 2.83 4.61 5.49
C ASP A 144 4.15 5.35 5.58
N THR A 145 4.07 6.67 5.46
CA THR A 145 5.28 7.49 5.43
C THR A 145 5.04 8.94 5.85
N GLY A 146 6.04 9.54 6.48
CA GLY A 146 6.24 10.98 6.50
C GLY A 146 6.81 11.47 5.17
N LEU A 147 6.89 12.78 4.99
CA LEU A 147 7.51 13.41 3.82
C LEU A 147 9.05 13.26 3.87
N PHE A 148 9.67 12.87 2.75
CA PHE A 148 11.12 12.80 2.64
C PHE A 148 11.60 13.08 1.20
N SER A 149 12.82 13.57 1.07
CA SER A 149 13.35 14.14 -0.18
C SER A 149 13.45 13.16 -1.35
N ASP A 150 13.66 11.87 -1.06
CA ASP A 150 13.88 10.86 -2.11
C ASP A 150 12.61 10.53 -2.91
N MET A 151 11.44 10.98 -2.44
CA MET A 151 10.19 10.95 -3.24
C MET A 151 10.38 11.65 -4.58
N LYS A 152 11.15 12.76 -4.60
CA LYS A 152 11.49 13.48 -5.84
C LYS A 152 12.33 12.61 -6.78
N MET A 153 13.31 11.89 -6.25
CA MET A 153 14.12 10.96 -7.04
C MET A 153 13.28 9.85 -7.68
N PHE A 154 12.27 9.34 -6.98
CA PHE A 154 11.37 8.34 -7.57
C PHE A 154 10.53 8.93 -8.70
N GLY A 155 10.00 10.17 -8.54
CA GLY A 155 9.27 10.87 -9.61
C GLY A 155 10.13 11.19 -10.84
N GLU A 156 11.41 11.52 -10.64
CA GLU A 156 12.36 11.74 -11.73
C GLU A 156 12.74 10.44 -12.46
N ARG A 157 12.81 9.33 -11.74
CA ARG A 157 13.26 8.03 -12.26
C ARG A 157 12.15 7.23 -12.95
N TYR A 158 10.91 7.35 -12.47
CA TYR A 158 9.79 6.53 -12.93
C TYR A 158 8.68 7.39 -13.53
N SER A 159 8.16 6.98 -14.69
CA SER A 159 6.92 7.56 -15.22
C SER A 159 5.74 6.91 -14.50
N ILE A 160 5.34 7.48 -13.36
CA ILE A 160 4.30 6.93 -12.50
C ILE A 160 2.92 7.23 -13.10
N ASP A 161 2.13 6.19 -13.38
CA ASP A 161 0.77 6.34 -13.91
C ASP A 161 -0.22 6.66 -12.78
N VAL A 162 -0.12 5.93 -11.66
CA VAL A 162 -0.94 6.17 -10.47
C VAL A 162 -0.09 6.12 -9.21
N ALA A 163 -0.28 7.08 -8.31
CA ALA A 163 0.32 7.08 -6.98
C ALA A 163 -0.76 7.05 -5.90
N PHE A 164 -0.70 6.05 -5.01
CA PHE A 164 -1.46 5.98 -3.78
C PHE A 164 -0.65 6.60 -2.65
N ILE A 165 -1.15 7.72 -2.08
CA ILE A 165 -0.42 8.55 -1.12
C ILE A 165 -1.24 8.69 0.17
N PRO A 166 -0.67 8.39 1.35
CA PRO A 166 -1.37 8.56 2.62
C PRO A 166 -1.56 10.04 2.95
N ILE A 167 -2.75 10.38 3.50
CA ILE A 167 -3.12 11.74 3.88
C ILE A 167 -3.61 11.85 5.34
N GLY A 168 -3.52 10.79 6.14
CA GLY A 168 -4.16 10.70 7.46
C GLY A 168 -3.67 11.72 8.50
N GLY A 169 -2.44 12.19 8.41
CA GLY A 169 -1.89 13.29 9.21
C GLY A 169 -1.34 12.89 10.58
N HIS A 170 -1.99 12.00 11.32
CA HIS A 170 -1.55 11.63 12.67
C HIS A 170 -0.40 10.62 12.66
N TYR A 171 -0.53 9.58 11.84
CA TYR A 171 0.46 8.51 11.72
C TYR A 171 1.30 8.62 10.44
N THR A 172 0.81 9.34 9.45
CA THR A 172 1.44 9.53 8.13
C THR A 172 1.49 11.01 7.77
N MET A 173 1.88 11.34 6.55
CA MET A 173 1.73 12.69 6.02
C MET A 173 0.30 13.20 6.20
N GLY A 174 0.16 14.46 6.57
CA GLY A 174 -1.09 15.20 6.43
C GLY A 174 -1.26 15.72 5.00
N PRO A 175 -2.44 16.31 4.67
CA PRO A 175 -2.74 16.81 3.32
C PRO A 175 -1.68 17.77 2.76
N GLU A 176 -1.09 18.65 3.58
CA GLU A 176 -0.08 19.62 3.14
C GLU A 176 1.20 18.95 2.67
N ASP A 177 1.75 18.01 3.46
CA ASP A 177 2.93 17.24 3.07
C ASP A 177 2.64 16.30 1.90
N ALA A 178 1.46 15.70 1.87
CA ALA A 178 1.02 14.84 0.78
C ALA A 178 0.89 15.58 -0.56
N LEU A 179 0.50 16.87 -0.54
CA LEU A 179 0.51 17.72 -1.73
C LEU A 179 1.94 17.90 -2.28
N LEU A 180 2.90 18.14 -1.41
CA LEU A 180 4.30 18.27 -1.82
C LEU A 180 4.87 16.92 -2.30
N ALA A 181 4.52 15.83 -1.64
CA ALA A 181 4.86 14.48 -2.08
C ALA A 181 4.29 14.17 -3.48
N ALA A 182 3.04 14.57 -3.74
CA ALA A 182 2.40 14.41 -5.04
C ALA A 182 3.13 15.19 -6.16
N GLU A 183 3.55 16.42 -5.88
CA GLU A 183 4.39 17.21 -6.79
C GLU A 183 5.73 16.49 -7.09
N TRP A 184 6.37 15.94 -6.07
CA TRP A 184 7.65 15.25 -6.21
C TRP A 184 7.55 13.91 -6.93
N TYR A 185 6.51 13.12 -6.65
CA TYR A 185 6.26 11.87 -7.38
C TYR A 185 5.85 12.12 -8.84
N ASN A 186 5.24 13.27 -9.14
CA ASN A 186 4.83 13.68 -10.47
C ASN A 186 4.02 12.59 -11.21
N ALA A 187 3.12 11.93 -10.50
CA ALA A 187 2.26 10.88 -11.04
C ALA A 187 1.16 11.47 -11.94
N LYS A 188 0.74 10.70 -12.95
CA LYS A 188 -0.35 11.12 -13.85
C LYS A 188 -1.70 11.18 -13.13
N LEU A 189 -1.88 10.39 -12.07
CA LEU A 189 -3.05 10.38 -11.20
C LEU A 189 -2.62 10.11 -9.76
N VAL A 190 -3.13 10.89 -8.82
CA VAL A 190 -2.93 10.71 -7.37
C VAL A 190 -4.22 10.25 -6.73
N ILE A 191 -4.15 9.20 -5.92
CA ILE A 191 -5.27 8.66 -5.15
C ILE A 191 -4.91 8.73 -3.67
N PRO A 192 -5.65 9.51 -2.86
CA PRO A 192 -5.44 9.56 -1.42
C PRO A 192 -5.85 8.25 -0.75
N VAL A 193 -5.05 7.81 0.22
CA VAL A 193 -5.27 6.61 1.02
C VAL A 193 -4.98 6.89 2.50
N HIS A 194 -5.18 5.89 3.37
CA HIS A 194 -4.87 5.94 4.80
C HIS A 194 -5.56 7.10 5.51
N TYR A 195 -6.87 7.25 5.34
CA TYR A 195 -7.69 8.26 5.99
C TYR A 195 -9.09 7.72 6.33
N ASN A 196 -9.76 8.32 7.29
CA ASN A 196 -11.14 8.06 7.74
C ASN A 196 -11.44 6.67 8.32
N SER A 197 -10.52 5.70 8.29
CA SER A 197 -10.72 4.37 8.90
C SER A 197 -10.58 4.40 10.43
N PHE A 198 -9.96 5.43 10.99
CA PHE A 198 -9.87 5.68 12.43
C PHE A 198 -10.18 7.15 12.74
N PRO A 199 -10.76 7.47 13.92
CA PRO A 199 -11.11 8.84 14.27
C PRO A 199 -9.95 9.85 14.19
N VAL A 200 -8.73 9.41 14.53
CA VAL A 200 -7.52 10.26 14.58
C VAL A 200 -6.93 10.58 13.21
N ILE A 201 -7.32 9.85 12.15
CA ILE A 201 -6.88 10.07 10.78
C ILE A 201 -8.01 10.58 9.87
N LYS A 202 -8.98 11.29 10.46
CA LYS A 202 -10.08 11.86 9.70
C LYS A 202 -9.60 13.04 8.84
N GLN A 203 -9.84 12.95 7.52
CA GLN A 203 -9.45 13.97 6.53
C GLN A 203 -10.55 14.17 5.49
N ASP A 204 -10.54 15.33 4.86
CA ASP A 204 -11.36 15.66 3.69
C ASP A 204 -10.56 15.38 2.40
N ALA A 205 -10.78 14.21 1.82
CA ALA A 205 -10.07 13.78 0.61
C ALA A 205 -10.49 14.58 -0.64
N GLU A 206 -11.73 15.08 -0.68
CA GLU A 206 -12.19 15.92 -1.80
C GLU A 206 -11.51 17.29 -1.76
N ALA A 207 -11.35 17.87 -0.57
CA ALA A 207 -10.58 19.10 -0.41
C ALA A 207 -9.10 18.89 -0.82
N PHE A 208 -8.51 17.73 -0.48
CA PHE A 208 -7.15 17.38 -0.92
C PHE A 208 -7.06 17.30 -2.46
N VAL A 209 -7.98 16.59 -3.10
CA VAL A 209 -8.03 16.48 -4.57
C VAL A 209 -8.21 17.86 -5.23
N SER A 210 -9.07 18.70 -4.69
CA SER A 210 -9.25 20.08 -5.18
C SER A 210 -7.95 20.89 -5.11
N GLN A 211 -7.13 20.67 -4.08
CA GLN A 211 -5.82 21.33 -3.95
C GLN A 211 -4.79 20.78 -4.94
N LEU A 212 -4.82 19.46 -5.24
CA LEU A 212 -4.01 18.88 -6.33
C LEU A 212 -4.34 19.52 -7.66
N GLU A 213 -5.62 19.62 -7.99
CA GLU A 213 -6.09 20.23 -9.25
C GLU A 213 -5.70 21.70 -9.37
N ALA A 214 -5.76 22.47 -8.28
CA ALA A 214 -5.27 23.85 -8.24
C ALA A 214 -3.78 23.99 -8.54
N LYS A 215 -2.99 22.92 -8.33
CA LYS A 215 -1.57 22.82 -8.69
C LYS A 215 -1.33 22.21 -10.08
N GLY A 216 -2.38 21.90 -10.84
CA GLY A 216 -2.29 21.27 -12.17
C GLY A 216 -2.03 19.75 -12.13
N LEU A 217 -2.13 19.13 -10.96
CA LEU A 217 -2.05 17.68 -10.79
C LEU A 217 -3.45 17.07 -10.91
N LYS A 218 -3.53 15.79 -11.28
CA LYS A 218 -4.80 15.07 -11.30
C LYS A 218 -4.95 14.24 -10.03
N GLY A 219 -6.07 14.38 -9.37
CA GLY A 219 -6.45 13.55 -8.22
C GLY A 219 -7.79 12.87 -8.44
N LYS A 220 -8.01 11.77 -7.72
CA LYS A 220 -9.32 11.10 -7.65
C LYS A 220 -9.51 10.47 -6.27
N VAL A 221 -10.65 10.76 -5.65
CA VAL A 221 -11.11 10.01 -4.47
C VAL A 221 -11.77 8.73 -4.95
N LEU A 222 -11.41 7.59 -4.36
CA LEU A 222 -12.09 6.32 -4.57
C LEU A 222 -12.84 5.92 -3.30
N ALA A 223 -14.07 5.48 -3.45
CA ALA A 223 -14.79 4.82 -2.38
C ALA A 223 -14.28 3.38 -2.20
N PRO A 224 -14.29 2.80 -0.98
CA PRO A 224 -14.00 1.39 -0.79
C PRO A 224 -14.86 0.50 -1.69
N GLY A 225 -14.23 -0.42 -2.42
CA GLY A 225 -14.84 -1.27 -3.46
C GLY A 225 -14.85 -0.63 -4.86
N GLU A 226 -14.55 0.65 -5.00
CA GLU A 226 -14.47 1.28 -6.33
C GLU A 226 -13.21 0.85 -7.08
N SER A 227 -13.36 0.71 -8.40
CA SER A 227 -12.25 0.37 -9.30
C SER A 227 -12.06 1.42 -10.40
N ILE A 228 -10.85 1.47 -10.92
CA ILE A 228 -10.50 2.25 -12.11
C ILE A 228 -9.69 1.37 -13.07
N ASP A 229 -9.90 1.61 -14.37
CA ASP A 229 -9.06 1.06 -15.45
C ASP A 229 -8.06 2.11 -15.93
N ILE A 230 -6.80 1.68 -16.15
CA ILE A 230 -5.71 2.55 -16.57
C ILE A 230 -4.93 2.00 -17.77
#